data_6e3e46bfac2428bb9556098321bbfa6e
#
_entry.id   6e3e46bfac2428bb9556098321bbfa6e
#
_cell.length_a   1.000
_cell.length_b   1.000
_cell.length_c   1.000
_cell.angle_alpha   90.00
_cell.angle_beta   90.00
_cell.angle_gamma   90.00
#
_symmetry.space_group_name_H-M   'P 1'
#
loop_
_entity.id
_entity.type
_entity.pdbx_description
1 polymer ?
#
loop_
_entity_poly.entity_id
_entity_poly.type
_entity_poly.pdbx_seq_one_letter_code
_entity_poly.pdbx_strand_id
1 'polypeptide(L)'
;QVVLAQGISNRDEYRQARRVGRGVVLSRGKRDAVWPVFEEYRTQLSSRKLKEVDDAYRDAVSLLIQDGIESQYSAIVVDETQDLGPQAIRLLRAMVASGKNDLFFVGDGHQRIYNRKKAALSRCGVDIRGRSRKLYINYRTTDEIRKVALAYLEGCEIDDLDDGSDESKRYKSLSRGPVPVTSTFGNLEEASQCLSGWINDLTQGEEGRWSTCVIASSKQLRNFAREQVKQKGFKTEIVEANQSCQVAPDTIYFSTMHRAKGLEFDQVIVLSRQELLKNESDEGRKLLYVAMTRARRESRVIFV
;
A
#
# COMPACT_ATOMS: atom_id res chain seq x y z
N GLN A 1 -3.40 -5.41 16.42
CA GLN A 1 -3.91 -6.06 15.19
C GLN A 1 -5.13 -6.96 15.41
N VAL A 2 -5.29 -7.72 16.50
CA VAL A 2 -6.48 -8.54 16.77
C VAL A 2 -7.51 -7.74 17.53
N VAL A 3 -7.11 -7.09 18.61
CA VAL A 3 -7.98 -6.36 19.54
C VAL A 3 -8.61 -5.16 18.84
N LEU A 4 -7.81 -4.26 18.30
CA LEU A 4 -8.29 -3.03 17.66
C LEU A 4 -9.16 -3.30 16.43
N ALA A 5 -8.64 -4.08 15.48
CA ALA A 5 -9.34 -4.34 14.22
C ALA A 5 -10.70 -5.06 14.39
N GLN A 6 -10.88 -5.87 15.44
CA GLN A 6 -12.18 -6.50 15.73
C GLN A 6 -13.05 -5.70 16.72
N GLY A 7 -12.53 -4.56 17.22
CA GLY A 7 -13.23 -3.75 18.20
C GLY A 7 -13.43 -4.43 19.56
N ILE A 8 -12.48 -5.31 19.93
CA ILE A 8 -12.55 -6.08 21.18
C ILE A 8 -12.37 -5.11 22.36
N SER A 9 -13.32 -5.08 23.25
CA SER A 9 -13.35 -4.17 24.41
C SER A 9 -13.01 -4.86 25.74
N ASN A 10 -13.23 -6.17 25.85
CA ASN A 10 -13.06 -6.91 27.09
C ASN A 10 -12.37 -8.27 26.89
N ARG A 11 -11.99 -8.89 28.02
CA ARG A 11 -11.25 -10.17 28.07
C ARG A 11 -12.03 -11.34 27.45
N ASP A 12 -13.34 -11.39 27.64
CA ASP A 12 -14.14 -12.52 27.16
C ASP A 12 -14.31 -12.46 25.65
N GLU A 13 -14.51 -11.29 25.07
CA GLU A 13 -14.44 -11.09 23.62
C GLU A 13 -13.07 -11.50 23.06
N TYR A 14 -11.95 -11.17 23.75
CA TYR A 14 -10.62 -11.56 23.31
C TYR A 14 -10.42 -13.08 23.34
N ARG A 15 -10.98 -13.78 24.33
CA ARG A 15 -10.95 -15.25 24.41
C ARG A 15 -11.62 -15.91 23.20
N GLN A 16 -12.68 -15.30 22.66
CA GLN A 16 -13.46 -15.80 21.53
C GLN A 16 -12.95 -15.28 20.18
N ALA A 17 -12.07 -14.28 20.18
CA ALA A 17 -11.61 -13.61 18.97
C ALA A 17 -10.94 -14.56 17.97
N ARG A 18 -11.33 -14.47 16.70
CA ARG A 18 -10.68 -15.20 15.62
C ARG A 18 -9.30 -14.58 15.33
N ARG A 19 -8.29 -15.45 15.18
CA ARG A 19 -6.90 -15.06 14.91
C ARG A 19 -6.46 -15.49 13.50
N VAL A 20 -7.28 -15.20 12.52
CA VAL A 20 -7.00 -15.53 11.11
C VAL A 20 -5.71 -14.86 10.66
N GLY A 21 -4.87 -15.55 9.89
CA GLY A 21 -3.62 -15.05 9.35
C GLY A 21 -2.47 -14.94 10.39
N ARG A 22 -2.59 -15.64 11.53
CA ARG A 22 -1.53 -15.75 12.56
C ARG A 22 -1.04 -17.18 12.65
N GLY A 23 0.22 -17.42 12.31
CA GLY A 23 0.84 -18.76 12.33
C GLY A 23 0.86 -19.45 13.71
N VAL A 24 0.64 -18.71 14.81
CA VAL A 24 0.65 -19.28 16.18
C VAL A 24 -0.74 -19.21 16.78
N VAL A 25 -1.27 -20.38 17.12
CA VAL A 25 -2.51 -20.52 17.91
C VAL A 25 -2.23 -20.16 19.35
N LEU A 26 -2.96 -19.18 19.91
CA LEU A 26 -2.92 -18.89 21.34
C LEU A 26 -4.04 -19.65 22.07
N SER A 27 -3.66 -20.51 23.02
CA SER A 27 -4.60 -21.14 23.94
C SER A 27 -5.33 -20.11 24.81
N ARG A 28 -6.44 -20.49 25.41
CA ARG A 28 -7.23 -19.62 26.29
C ARG A 28 -6.38 -19.03 27.42
N GLY A 29 -5.55 -19.86 28.09
CA GLY A 29 -4.66 -19.39 29.16
C GLY A 29 -3.61 -18.38 28.68
N LYS A 30 -3.02 -18.59 27.48
CA LYS A 30 -2.09 -17.62 26.90
C LYS A 30 -2.78 -16.30 26.52
N ARG A 31 -4.04 -16.33 26.08
CA ARG A 31 -4.83 -15.12 25.84
C ARG A 31 -5.08 -14.35 27.13
N ASP A 32 -5.41 -15.06 28.20
CA ASP A 32 -5.62 -14.47 29.52
C ASP A 32 -4.36 -13.82 30.10
N ALA A 33 -3.20 -14.44 29.90
CA ALA A 33 -1.92 -13.91 30.33
C ALA A 33 -1.49 -12.63 29.54
N VAL A 34 -1.92 -12.52 28.27
CA VAL A 34 -1.60 -11.35 27.43
C VAL A 34 -2.58 -10.21 27.63
N TRP A 35 -3.81 -10.47 28.07
CA TRP A 35 -4.86 -9.45 28.18
C TRP A 35 -4.48 -8.25 29.08
N PRO A 36 -3.84 -8.41 30.25
CA PRO A 36 -3.43 -7.28 31.10
C PRO A 36 -2.52 -6.27 30.37
N VAL A 37 -1.71 -6.72 29.41
CA VAL A 37 -0.88 -5.82 28.59
C VAL A 37 -1.74 -4.87 27.76
N PHE A 38 -2.88 -5.35 27.24
CA PHE A 38 -3.81 -4.48 26.51
C PHE A 38 -4.55 -3.54 27.44
N GLU A 39 -4.90 -3.97 28.64
CA GLU A 39 -5.53 -3.10 29.64
C GLU A 39 -4.60 -1.98 30.06
N GLU A 40 -3.36 -2.30 30.38
CA GLU A 40 -2.33 -1.32 30.72
C GLU A 40 -2.07 -0.34 29.57
N TYR A 41 -1.94 -0.86 28.34
CA TYR A 41 -1.76 -0.02 27.15
C TYR A 41 -2.91 0.99 26.99
N ARG A 42 -4.17 0.55 27.16
CA ARG A 42 -5.33 1.43 27.10
C ARG A 42 -5.37 2.47 28.22
N THR A 43 -4.96 2.07 29.42
CA THR A 43 -4.85 2.98 30.57
C THR A 43 -3.81 4.07 30.27
N GLN A 44 -2.66 3.71 29.72
CA GLN A 44 -1.64 4.69 29.32
C GLN A 44 -2.10 5.61 28.19
N LEU A 45 -2.81 5.12 27.19
CA LEU A 45 -3.39 5.98 26.15
C LEU A 45 -4.39 6.97 26.76
N SER A 46 -5.30 6.48 27.61
CA SER A 46 -6.30 7.30 28.26
C SER A 46 -5.69 8.39 29.16
N SER A 47 -4.67 8.05 29.97
CA SER A 47 -3.96 9.01 30.82
C SER A 47 -3.27 10.12 30.03
N ARG A 48 -2.84 9.81 28.80
CA ARG A 48 -2.22 10.77 27.86
C ARG A 48 -3.23 11.48 26.95
N LYS A 49 -4.52 11.22 27.11
CA LYS A 49 -5.61 11.72 26.23
C LYS A 49 -5.39 11.35 24.76
N LEU A 50 -4.81 10.16 24.51
CA LEU A 50 -4.58 9.60 23.20
C LEU A 50 -5.57 8.47 22.94
N LYS A 51 -5.83 8.20 21.66
CA LYS A 51 -6.72 7.13 21.21
C LYS A 51 -6.17 6.52 19.93
N GLU A 52 -6.30 5.20 19.75
CA GLU A 52 -6.01 4.54 18.50
C GLU A 52 -7.05 4.92 17.44
N VAL A 53 -6.62 4.96 16.17
CA VAL A 53 -7.48 5.35 15.05
C VAL A 53 -8.70 4.41 14.92
N ASP A 54 -8.50 3.11 15.08
CA ASP A 54 -9.60 2.13 15.02
C ASP A 54 -10.61 2.33 16.15
N ASP A 55 -10.15 2.70 17.36
CA ASP A 55 -11.04 3.04 18.49
C ASP A 55 -11.79 4.35 18.22
N ALA A 56 -11.13 5.34 17.60
CA ALA A 56 -11.79 6.59 17.22
C ALA A 56 -12.90 6.35 16.18
N TYR A 57 -12.66 5.50 15.18
CA TYR A 57 -13.70 5.12 14.22
C TYR A 57 -14.88 4.43 14.87
N ARG A 58 -14.63 3.51 15.81
CA ARG A 58 -15.69 2.82 16.55
C ARG A 58 -16.53 3.79 17.39
N ASP A 59 -15.86 4.70 18.09
CA ASP A 59 -16.55 5.69 18.92
C ASP A 59 -17.38 6.65 18.06
N ALA A 60 -16.88 7.05 16.88
CA ALA A 60 -17.64 7.85 15.93
C ALA A 60 -18.90 7.11 15.44
N VAL A 61 -18.82 5.80 15.15
CA VAL A 61 -20.00 4.97 14.82
C VAL A 61 -21.00 4.99 15.96
N SER A 62 -20.53 4.83 17.21
CA SER A 62 -21.41 4.82 18.39
C SER A 62 -22.14 6.16 18.57
N LEU A 63 -21.44 7.27 18.38
CA LEU A 63 -22.04 8.61 18.44
C LEU A 63 -23.09 8.82 17.33
N LEU A 64 -22.77 8.45 16.08
CA LEU A 64 -23.73 8.57 14.97
C LEU A 64 -25.03 7.82 15.24
N ILE A 65 -24.93 6.64 15.88
CA ILE A 65 -26.11 5.82 16.21
C ILE A 65 -26.88 6.39 17.42
N GLN A 66 -26.17 6.79 18.48
CA GLN A 66 -26.78 7.27 19.72
C GLN A 66 -27.48 8.62 19.55
N ASP A 67 -26.84 9.53 18.82
CA ASP A 67 -27.38 10.90 18.63
C ASP A 67 -28.39 10.96 17.47
N GLY A 68 -28.67 9.84 16.80
CA GLY A 68 -29.61 9.79 15.70
C GLY A 68 -29.25 10.77 14.57
N ILE A 69 -27.94 11.02 14.35
CA ILE A 69 -27.49 11.99 13.37
C ILE A 69 -27.90 11.54 11.98
N GLU A 70 -28.81 12.28 11.37
CA GLU A 70 -29.20 12.03 9.99
C GLU A 70 -28.00 12.24 9.06
N SER A 71 -27.81 11.29 8.16
CA SER A 71 -26.74 11.37 7.18
C SER A 71 -26.91 12.59 6.26
N GLN A 72 -25.88 13.40 6.15
CA GLN A 72 -25.82 14.50 5.18
C GLN A 72 -25.43 14.03 3.77
N TYR A 73 -25.04 12.76 3.64
CA TYR A 73 -24.55 12.19 2.38
C TYR A 73 -25.59 11.25 1.78
N SER A 74 -25.88 11.43 0.50
CA SER A 74 -26.70 10.50 -0.29
C SER A 74 -25.91 9.29 -0.78
N ALA A 75 -24.59 9.45 -0.95
CA ALA A 75 -23.67 8.39 -1.34
C ALA A 75 -22.24 8.72 -0.87
N ILE A 76 -21.42 7.66 -0.73
CA ILE A 76 -19.98 7.78 -0.42
C ILE A 76 -19.20 6.98 -1.46
N VAL A 77 -18.20 7.63 -2.08
CA VAL A 77 -17.24 7.02 -3.00
C VAL A 77 -15.92 6.85 -2.25
N VAL A 78 -15.38 5.64 -2.29
CA VAL A 78 -14.18 5.25 -1.55
C VAL A 78 -13.14 4.73 -2.53
N ASP A 79 -12.00 5.40 -2.61
CA ASP A 79 -10.83 4.92 -3.33
C ASP A 79 -9.82 4.26 -2.39
N GLU A 80 -8.88 3.49 -2.94
CA GLU A 80 -7.84 2.75 -2.19
C GLU A 80 -8.43 1.87 -1.06
N THR A 81 -9.58 1.25 -1.31
CA THR A 81 -10.31 0.44 -0.31
C THR A 81 -9.46 -0.64 0.35
N GLN A 82 -8.45 -1.18 -0.36
CA GLN A 82 -7.53 -2.19 0.18
C GLN A 82 -6.72 -1.71 1.39
N ASP A 83 -6.61 -0.41 1.62
CA ASP A 83 -5.88 0.17 2.75
C ASP A 83 -6.76 0.39 3.98
N LEU A 84 -8.06 0.22 3.84
CA LEU A 84 -8.99 0.43 4.94
C LEU A 84 -9.10 -0.81 5.85
N GLY A 85 -9.13 -0.57 7.15
CA GLY A 85 -9.46 -1.58 8.15
C GLY A 85 -10.96 -1.73 8.37
N PRO A 86 -11.39 -2.80 9.07
CA PRO A 86 -12.82 -3.05 9.29
C PRO A 86 -13.55 -1.91 10.01
N GLN A 87 -12.91 -1.18 10.92
CA GLN A 87 -13.56 -0.09 11.66
C GLN A 87 -13.79 1.13 10.77
N ALA A 88 -12.86 1.43 9.85
CA ALA A 88 -13.04 2.50 8.87
C ALA A 88 -14.25 2.21 7.96
N ILE A 89 -14.36 0.95 7.46
CA ILE A 89 -15.49 0.57 6.59
C ILE A 89 -16.83 0.63 7.35
N ARG A 90 -16.87 0.22 8.63
CA ARG A 90 -18.07 0.36 9.47
C ARG A 90 -18.46 1.82 9.68
N LEU A 91 -17.49 2.70 9.85
CA LEU A 91 -17.75 4.13 9.94
C LEU A 91 -18.36 4.66 8.63
N LEU A 92 -17.76 4.36 7.49
CA LEU A 92 -18.31 4.74 6.18
C LEU A 92 -19.73 4.21 5.99
N ARG A 93 -20.00 2.96 6.42
CA ARG A 93 -21.35 2.39 6.39
C ARG A 93 -22.34 3.16 7.27
N ALA A 94 -21.91 3.61 8.46
CA ALA A 94 -22.77 4.36 9.38
C ALA A 94 -23.00 5.82 8.92
N MET A 95 -22.13 6.37 8.08
CA MET A 95 -22.21 7.76 7.61
C MET A 95 -23.23 7.99 6.50
N VAL A 96 -23.81 6.95 5.90
CA VAL A 96 -24.78 7.05 4.81
C VAL A 96 -25.98 6.15 5.08
N ALA A 97 -27.18 6.64 4.80
CA ALA A 97 -28.39 5.83 4.91
C ALA A 97 -28.33 4.62 3.95
N SER A 98 -28.81 3.47 4.42
CA SER A 98 -28.84 2.27 3.57
C SER A 98 -29.78 2.44 2.40
N GLY A 99 -29.28 2.27 1.19
CA GLY A 99 -30.04 2.47 -0.02
C GLY A 99 -29.38 1.86 -1.27
N LYS A 100 -29.98 2.06 -2.40
CA LYS A 100 -29.42 1.64 -3.69
C LYS A 100 -28.31 2.60 -4.09
N ASN A 101 -27.10 2.08 -4.35
CA ASN A 101 -25.93 2.84 -4.77
C ASN A 101 -25.44 3.89 -3.74
N ASP A 102 -25.63 3.61 -2.47
CA ASP A 102 -25.22 4.43 -1.33
C ASP A 102 -23.70 4.39 -1.08
N LEU A 103 -23.03 3.26 -1.41
CA LEU A 103 -21.59 3.09 -1.26
C LEU A 103 -20.97 2.60 -2.57
N PHE A 104 -19.89 3.23 -3.00
CA PHE A 104 -19.09 2.82 -4.15
C PHE A 104 -17.63 2.67 -3.75
N PHE A 105 -17.10 1.44 -3.84
CA PHE A 105 -15.75 1.11 -3.45
C PHE A 105 -14.88 0.82 -4.68
N VAL A 106 -13.68 1.41 -4.71
CA VAL A 106 -12.63 1.12 -5.70
C VAL A 106 -11.38 0.70 -4.94
N GLY A 107 -10.68 -0.31 -5.44
CA GLY A 107 -9.45 -0.78 -4.83
C GLY A 107 -8.73 -1.84 -5.65
N ASP A 108 -7.47 -2.07 -5.30
CA ASP A 108 -6.60 -3.05 -5.93
C ASP A 108 -5.87 -3.89 -4.87
N GLY A 109 -6.23 -5.16 -4.74
CA GLY A 109 -5.64 -6.08 -3.78
C GLY A 109 -4.13 -6.30 -3.98
N HIS A 110 -3.63 -6.17 -5.23
CA HIS A 110 -2.20 -6.26 -5.54
C HIS A 110 -1.40 -5.11 -4.89
N GLN A 111 -2.02 -3.95 -4.68
CA GLN A 111 -1.42 -2.78 -4.05
C GLN A 111 -1.58 -2.72 -2.53
N ARG A 112 -2.02 -3.79 -1.88
CA ARG A 112 -2.10 -3.88 -0.43
C ARG A 112 -0.70 -4.09 0.16
N ILE A 113 -0.04 -3.02 0.53
CA ILE A 113 1.31 -3.01 1.12
C ILE A 113 1.32 -2.73 2.63
N TYR A 114 0.20 -2.28 3.19
CA TYR A 114 0.09 -2.06 4.62
C TYR A 114 -0.40 -3.32 5.33
N ASN A 115 0.30 -3.71 6.39
CA ASN A 115 -0.02 -4.89 7.19
C ASN A 115 -1.26 -4.65 8.09
N ARG A 116 -2.30 -4.03 7.55
CA ARG A 116 -3.61 -3.88 8.19
C ARG A 116 -4.43 -5.14 7.95
N LYS A 117 -5.33 -5.45 8.87
CA LYS A 117 -6.23 -6.59 8.67
C LYS A 117 -7.07 -6.40 7.43
N LYS A 118 -7.15 -7.46 6.64
CA LYS A 118 -8.13 -7.57 5.56
C LYS A 118 -9.53 -7.29 6.14
N ALA A 119 -10.24 -6.36 5.54
CA ALA A 119 -11.63 -6.10 5.84
C ALA A 119 -12.47 -6.79 4.77
N ALA A 120 -13.20 -7.83 5.14
CA ALA A 120 -14.26 -8.32 4.28
C ALA A 120 -15.41 -7.35 4.33
N LEU A 121 -15.80 -6.79 3.19
CA LEU A 121 -16.87 -5.80 3.08
C LEU A 121 -18.19 -6.33 3.64
N SER A 122 -18.53 -7.58 3.34
CA SER A 122 -19.71 -8.26 3.86
C SER A 122 -19.77 -8.30 5.39
N ARG A 123 -18.63 -8.47 6.06
CA ARG A 123 -18.54 -8.48 7.55
C ARG A 123 -18.60 -7.08 8.17
N CYS A 124 -18.50 -6.05 7.35
CA CYS A 124 -18.60 -4.65 7.77
C CYS A 124 -19.96 -4.02 7.46
N GLY A 125 -20.96 -4.83 7.09
CA GLY A 125 -22.31 -4.37 6.76
C GLY A 125 -22.46 -3.86 5.32
N VAL A 126 -21.53 -4.19 4.42
CA VAL A 126 -21.58 -3.80 3.00
C VAL A 126 -21.74 -5.03 2.13
N ASP A 127 -22.92 -5.25 1.58
CA ASP A 127 -23.18 -6.38 0.68
C ASP A 127 -22.88 -6.00 -0.77
N ILE A 128 -21.82 -6.61 -1.33
CA ILE A 128 -21.37 -6.39 -2.71
C ILE A 128 -21.69 -7.56 -3.64
N ARG A 129 -22.39 -8.58 -3.17
CA ARG A 129 -22.71 -9.78 -3.98
C ARG A 129 -23.47 -9.40 -5.24
N GLY A 130 -22.96 -9.86 -6.40
CA GLY A 130 -23.51 -9.54 -7.71
C GLY A 130 -23.33 -8.10 -8.18
N ARG A 131 -22.66 -7.25 -7.39
CA ARG A 131 -22.40 -5.82 -7.70
C ARG A 131 -20.94 -5.48 -7.90
N SER A 132 -20.02 -6.43 -7.70
CA SER A 132 -18.60 -6.21 -7.97
C SER A 132 -18.26 -6.36 -9.45
N ARG A 133 -17.32 -5.54 -9.93
CA ARG A 133 -16.76 -5.57 -11.28
C ARG A 133 -15.26 -5.51 -11.22
N LYS A 134 -14.57 -6.36 -11.98
CA LYS A 134 -13.11 -6.31 -12.13
C LYS A 134 -12.76 -5.60 -13.43
N LEU A 135 -11.83 -4.64 -13.36
CA LEU A 135 -11.30 -3.93 -14.51
C LEU A 135 -10.00 -4.63 -14.93
N TYR A 136 -10.00 -5.26 -16.10
CA TYR A 136 -8.86 -6.06 -16.58
C TYR A 136 -7.89 -5.28 -17.49
N ILE A 137 -8.26 -4.06 -17.88
CA ILE A 137 -7.45 -3.23 -18.78
C ILE A 137 -6.71 -2.19 -17.95
N ASN A 138 -5.39 -2.23 -18.02
CA ASN A 138 -4.51 -1.23 -17.41
C ASN A 138 -4.12 -0.19 -18.47
N TYR A 139 -4.40 1.07 -18.17
CA TYR A 139 -4.06 2.23 -19.01
C TYR A 139 -2.80 2.95 -18.56
N ARG A 140 -2.29 2.64 -17.35
CA ARG A 140 -1.21 3.37 -16.69
C ARG A 140 0.16 2.90 -17.16
N THR A 141 0.46 1.61 -17.00
CA THR A 141 1.77 1.04 -17.26
C THR A 141 1.80 0.24 -18.56
N THR A 142 2.99 0.06 -19.11
CA THR A 142 3.19 -0.85 -20.25
C THR A 142 2.96 -2.31 -19.86
N ASP A 143 2.67 -3.15 -20.85
CA ASP A 143 2.43 -4.59 -20.62
C ASP A 143 3.70 -5.30 -20.15
N GLU A 144 4.85 -4.83 -20.58
CA GLU A 144 6.17 -5.33 -20.18
C GLU A 144 6.45 -5.05 -18.71
N ILE A 145 6.20 -3.82 -18.23
CA ILE A 145 6.31 -3.48 -16.80
C ILE A 145 5.36 -4.31 -15.97
N ARG A 146 4.09 -4.40 -16.39
CA ARG A 146 3.07 -5.17 -15.69
C ARG A 146 3.46 -6.64 -15.53
N LYS A 147 3.93 -7.28 -16.61
CA LYS A 147 4.32 -8.70 -16.61
C LYS A 147 5.49 -8.96 -15.66
N VAL A 148 6.55 -8.15 -15.73
CA VAL A 148 7.71 -8.31 -14.84
C VAL A 148 7.33 -8.03 -13.40
N ALA A 149 6.54 -6.99 -13.13
CA ALA A 149 6.08 -6.69 -11.79
C ALA A 149 5.19 -7.80 -11.19
N LEU A 150 4.28 -8.39 -11.99
CA LEU A 150 3.45 -9.52 -11.56
C LEU A 150 4.27 -10.79 -11.28
N ALA A 151 5.37 -11.03 -11.99
CA ALA A 151 6.24 -12.17 -11.71
C ALA A 151 6.80 -12.15 -10.28
N TYR A 152 7.03 -10.96 -9.70
CA TYR A 152 7.39 -10.84 -8.29
C TYR A 152 6.27 -11.24 -7.32
N LEU A 153 5.01 -11.24 -7.76
CA LEU A 153 3.86 -11.65 -6.95
C LEU A 153 3.50 -13.14 -7.10
N GLU A 154 4.24 -13.91 -7.88
CA GLU A 154 3.98 -15.35 -8.01
C GLU A 154 4.08 -16.05 -6.65
N GLY A 155 3.01 -16.77 -6.27
CA GLY A 155 2.88 -17.42 -4.97
C GLY A 155 2.45 -16.52 -3.81
N CYS A 156 2.27 -15.19 -4.01
CA CYS A 156 1.67 -14.32 -3.01
C CYS A 156 0.15 -14.48 -3.00
N GLU A 157 -0.43 -14.44 -1.80
CA GLU A 157 -1.88 -14.36 -1.66
C GLU A 157 -2.36 -12.95 -1.99
N ILE A 158 -3.15 -12.83 -3.06
CA ILE A 158 -3.84 -11.59 -3.45
C ILE A 158 -5.33 -11.78 -3.18
N ASP A 159 -5.91 -10.94 -2.32
CA ASP A 159 -7.34 -10.97 -2.07
C ASP A 159 -8.13 -10.11 -3.07
N ASP A 160 -9.40 -10.46 -3.27
CA ASP A 160 -10.33 -9.74 -4.14
C ASP A 160 -11.16 -8.67 -3.40
N LEU A 161 -10.76 -8.30 -2.18
CA LEU A 161 -11.40 -7.36 -1.26
C LEU A 161 -12.69 -7.89 -0.58
N ASP A 162 -13.10 -9.14 -0.83
CA ASP A 162 -14.28 -9.76 -0.18
C ASP A 162 -14.04 -11.23 0.25
N ASP A 163 -12.90 -11.50 0.87
CA ASP A 163 -12.48 -12.83 1.35
C ASP A 163 -12.19 -13.88 0.25
N GLY A 164 -12.23 -13.53 -1.03
CA GLY A 164 -11.82 -14.36 -2.15
C GLY A 164 -10.36 -14.15 -2.55
N SER A 165 -9.93 -14.82 -3.62
CA SER A 165 -8.62 -14.65 -4.24
C SER A 165 -8.74 -14.05 -5.63
N ASP A 166 -7.79 -13.21 -6.03
CA ASP A 166 -7.73 -12.65 -7.37
C ASP A 166 -6.75 -13.41 -8.27
N GLU A 167 -7.17 -13.66 -9.53
CA GLU A 167 -6.34 -14.28 -10.54
C GLU A 167 -5.72 -13.22 -11.45
N SER A 168 -4.39 -13.08 -11.39
CA SER A 168 -3.65 -12.07 -12.17
C SER A 168 -3.60 -12.30 -13.69
N LYS A 169 -4.00 -13.49 -14.18
CA LYS A 169 -3.83 -13.93 -15.57
C LYS A 169 -4.62 -13.15 -16.63
N ARG A 170 -5.70 -12.47 -16.24
CA ARG A 170 -6.61 -11.79 -17.18
C ARG A 170 -6.25 -10.34 -17.46
N TYR A 171 -5.35 -9.76 -16.69
CA TYR A 171 -4.98 -8.36 -16.82
C TYR A 171 -4.10 -8.10 -18.03
N LYS A 172 -4.40 -7.04 -18.78
CA LYS A 172 -3.66 -6.58 -19.97
C LYS A 172 -3.41 -5.10 -19.91
N SER A 173 -2.29 -4.64 -20.44
CA SER A 173 -2.04 -3.22 -20.66
C SER A 173 -2.23 -2.87 -22.13
N LEU A 174 -2.71 -1.66 -22.40
CA LEU A 174 -2.89 -1.17 -23.77
C LEU A 174 -1.59 -0.64 -24.37
N SER A 175 -0.72 -0.08 -23.53
CA SER A 175 0.58 0.46 -23.96
C SER A 175 1.66 -0.60 -23.96
N ARG A 176 2.67 -0.40 -24.83
CA ARG A 176 3.87 -1.20 -24.93
C ARG A 176 5.09 -0.33 -24.62
N GLY A 177 6.17 -0.95 -24.16
CA GLY A 177 7.41 -0.27 -23.83
C GLY A 177 8.58 -1.23 -23.69
N PRO A 178 9.75 -0.74 -23.27
CA PRO A 178 10.91 -1.61 -23.03
C PRO A 178 10.63 -2.59 -21.88
N VAL A 179 11.22 -3.78 -21.98
CA VAL A 179 11.20 -4.75 -20.90
C VAL A 179 12.04 -4.21 -19.74
N PRO A 180 11.52 -4.20 -18.51
CA PRO A 180 12.27 -3.76 -17.35
C PRO A 180 13.60 -4.50 -17.18
N VAL A 181 14.68 -3.74 -16.98
CA VAL A 181 16.01 -4.26 -16.73
C VAL A 181 16.22 -4.43 -15.23
N THR A 182 16.79 -5.57 -14.83
CA THR A 182 17.16 -5.84 -13.44
C THR A 182 18.65 -6.09 -13.35
N SER A 183 19.33 -5.40 -12.44
CA SER A 183 20.76 -5.59 -12.14
C SER A 183 20.96 -5.82 -10.65
N THR A 184 21.93 -6.65 -10.29
CA THR A 184 22.26 -7.02 -8.92
C THR A 184 23.74 -6.78 -8.66
N PHE A 185 24.04 -6.10 -7.55
CA PHE A 185 25.40 -5.75 -7.16
C PHE A 185 25.72 -6.23 -5.74
N GLY A 186 26.99 -6.49 -5.49
CA GLY A 186 27.45 -6.92 -4.17
C GLY A 186 27.63 -5.77 -3.17
N ASN A 187 27.71 -4.53 -3.65
CA ASN A 187 27.95 -3.36 -2.82
C ASN A 187 27.20 -2.12 -3.35
N LEU A 188 27.09 -1.11 -2.47
CA LEU A 188 26.38 0.14 -2.76
C LEU A 188 27.13 1.03 -3.78
N GLU A 189 28.45 0.91 -3.89
CA GLU A 189 29.24 1.74 -4.78
C GLU A 189 28.97 1.36 -6.25
N GLU A 190 29.06 0.08 -6.58
CA GLU A 190 28.71 -0.44 -7.91
C GLU A 190 27.27 -0.13 -8.28
N ALA A 191 26.34 -0.33 -7.34
CA ALA A 191 24.93 0.00 -7.54
C ALA A 191 24.73 1.49 -7.82
N SER A 192 25.47 2.39 -7.17
CA SER A 192 25.37 3.83 -7.38
C SER A 192 25.95 4.28 -8.70
N GLN A 193 27.01 3.61 -9.19
CA GLN A 193 27.56 3.84 -10.52
C GLN A 193 26.55 3.44 -11.60
N CYS A 194 25.95 2.26 -11.48
CA CYS A 194 24.89 1.83 -12.36
C CYS A 194 23.69 2.78 -12.35
N LEU A 195 23.24 3.21 -11.15
CA LEU A 195 22.15 4.18 -10.99
C LEU A 195 22.44 5.47 -11.74
N SER A 196 23.65 6.01 -11.56
CA SER A 196 24.06 7.27 -12.20
C SER A 196 24.13 7.13 -13.73
N GLY A 197 24.63 6.00 -14.22
CA GLY A 197 24.64 5.66 -15.65
C GLY A 197 23.22 5.60 -16.22
N TRP A 198 22.32 4.89 -15.54
CA TRP A 198 20.92 4.79 -15.98
C TRP A 198 20.18 6.14 -15.96
N ILE A 199 20.42 7.00 -14.96
CA ILE A 199 19.84 8.34 -14.94
C ILE A 199 20.36 9.16 -16.13
N ASN A 200 21.67 9.08 -16.42
CA ASN A 200 22.24 9.79 -17.55
C ASN A 200 21.61 9.32 -18.88
N ASP A 201 21.48 7.98 -19.08
CA ASP A 201 20.84 7.42 -20.27
C ASP A 201 19.38 7.94 -20.43
N LEU A 202 18.63 7.94 -19.33
CA LEU A 202 17.23 8.34 -19.30
C LEU A 202 17.02 9.85 -19.53
N THR A 203 18.03 10.67 -19.21
CA THR A 203 17.94 12.15 -19.32
C THR A 203 18.53 12.70 -20.60
N GLN A 204 19.38 11.96 -21.31
CA GLN A 204 20.03 12.41 -22.56
C GLN A 204 19.21 12.17 -23.84
N GLY A 205 18.12 11.39 -23.78
CA GLY A 205 17.27 11.15 -24.96
C GLY A 205 16.46 12.38 -25.38
N GLU A 206 15.93 12.40 -26.62
CA GLU A 206 14.95 13.40 -27.07
C GLU A 206 13.71 13.49 -26.17
N GLU A 207 13.54 12.53 -25.30
CA GLU A 207 12.51 12.35 -24.32
C GLU A 207 12.84 12.99 -22.95
N GLY A 208 13.92 13.82 -22.87
CA GLY A 208 14.40 14.49 -21.64
C GLY A 208 13.41 15.42 -20.90
N ARG A 209 12.14 15.37 -21.28
CA ARG A 209 11.01 16.00 -20.56
C ARG A 209 10.24 15.03 -19.68
N TRP A 210 10.65 13.75 -19.62
CA TRP A 210 9.94 12.74 -18.84
C TRP A 210 10.30 12.84 -17.36
N SER A 211 9.29 12.63 -16.55
CA SER A 211 9.44 12.56 -15.10
C SER A 211 10.18 11.29 -14.68
N THR A 212 11.31 11.45 -13.98
CA THR A 212 12.11 10.32 -13.47
C THR A 212 12.09 10.27 -11.96
N CYS A 213 11.79 9.10 -11.39
CA CYS A 213 11.83 8.87 -9.95
C CYS A 213 12.70 7.67 -9.57
N VAL A 214 13.56 7.84 -8.58
CA VAL A 214 14.26 6.76 -7.89
C VAL A 214 13.47 6.37 -6.65
N ILE A 215 12.97 5.14 -6.62
CA ILE A 215 12.15 4.61 -5.52
C ILE A 215 12.98 3.60 -4.72
N ALA A 216 13.32 3.93 -3.47
CA ALA A 216 14.17 3.08 -2.63
C ALA A 216 13.36 2.29 -1.59
N SER A 217 13.85 1.12 -1.19
CA SER A 217 13.23 0.26 -0.18
C SER A 217 13.33 0.83 1.25
N SER A 218 14.23 1.79 1.51
CA SER A 218 14.39 2.45 2.80
C SER A 218 14.75 3.93 2.67
N LYS A 219 14.50 4.72 3.72
CA LYS A 219 14.93 6.13 3.79
C LYS A 219 16.45 6.28 3.69
N GLN A 220 17.19 5.36 4.31
CA GLN A 220 18.66 5.39 4.27
C GLN A 220 19.18 5.20 2.85
N LEU A 221 18.66 4.18 2.15
CA LEU A 221 19.03 3.89 0.77
C LEU A 221 18.63 5.02 -0.18
N ARG A 222 17.44 5.60 0.01
CA ARG A 222 16.97 6.78 -0.73
C ARG A 222 17.92 7.97 -0.57
N ASN A 223 18.28 8.28 0.67
CA ASN A 223 19.14 9.43 0.95
C ASN A 223 20.55 9.23 0.39
N PHE A 224 21.10 8.01 0.53
CA PHE A 224 22.37 7.65 -0.07
C PHE A 224 22.34 7.83 -1.58
N ALA A 225 21.38 7.22 -2.27
CA ALA A 225 21.23 7.33 -3.72
C ALA A 225 21.09 8.78 -4.19
N ARG A 226 20.30 9.57 -3.47
CA ARG A 226 20.12 11.00 -3.76
C ARG A 226 21.44 11.78 -3.71
N GLU A 227 22.24 11.57 -2.67
CA GLU A 227 23.53 12.26 -2.54
C GLU A 227 24.50 11.87 -3.67
N GLN A 228 24.55 10.60 -4.06
CA GLN A 228 25.37 10.14 -5.18
C GLN A 228 24.96 10.83 -6.51
N VAL A 229 23.66 10.90 -6.77
CA VAL A 229 23.12 11.53 -7.98
C VAL A 229 23.35 13.05 -7.97
N LYS A 230 23.18 13.69 -6.81
CA LYS A 230 23.43 15.12 -6.62
C LYS A 230 24.91 15.49 -6.86
N GLN A 231 25.85 14.65 -6.39
CA GLN A 231 27.29 14.84 -6.63
C GLN A 231 27.67 14.76 -8.11
N LYS A 232 26.87 14.09 -8.94
CA LYS A 232 27.02 14.06 -10.40
C LYS A 232 26.42 15.27 -11.12
N GLY A 233 25.89 16.27 -10.37
CA GLY A 233 25.38 17.52 -10.91
C GLY A 233 23.87 17.51 -11.25
N PHE A 234 23.14 16.43 -10.99
CA PHE A 234 21.70 16.37 -11.23
C PHE A 234 20.92 17.16 -10.18
N LYS A 235 19.88 17.86 -10.61
CA LYS A 235 18.91 18.46 -9.71
C LYS A 235 18.05 17.36 -9.08
N THR A 236 17.94 17.35 -7.77
CA THR A 236 17.27 16.25 -7.02
C THR A 236 16.26 16.79 -6.03
N GLU A 237 15.10 16.13 -5.95
CA GLU A 237 14.04 16.45 -5.00
C GLU A 237 13.51 15.19 -4.29
N ILE A 238 13.18 15.31 -3.00
CA ILE A 238 12.51 14.23 -2.26
C ILE A 238 11.00 14.49 -2.32
N VAL A 239 10.24 13.48 -2.69
CA VAL A 239 8.79 13.54 -2.64
C VAL A 239 8.32 13.43 -1.19
N GLU A 240 7.87 14.56 -0.64
CA GLU A 240 7.35 14.68 0.72
C GLU A 240 5.85 14.33 0.80
N ALA A 241 5.38 14.05 2.05
CA ALA A 241 3.96 13.88 2.32
C ALA A 241 3.25 15.23 2.13
N ASN A 242 2.14 15.26 1.43
CA ASN A 242 1.28 16.44 1.23
C ASN A 242 1.76 17.49 0.21
N GLN A 243 2.80 17.21 -0.57
CA GLN A 243 3.08 18.03 -1.75
C GLN A 243 2.37 17.44 -2.96
N SER A 244 1.54 18.26 -3.63
CA SER A 244 1.18 18.03 -5.03
C SER A 244 2.48 18.11 -5.82
N CYS A 245 3.00 16.98 -6.26
CA CYS A 245 4.22 16.92 -7.05
C CYS A 245 3.92 17.56 -8.42
N GLN A 246 4.13 18.86 -8.56
CA GLN A 246 4.29 19.45 -9.88
C GLN A 246 5.64 18.97 -10.40
N VAL A 247 5.59 17.98 -11.29
CA VAL A 247 6.80 17.39 -11.86
C VAL A 247 7.50 18.44 -12.71
N ALA A 248 8.62 18.96 -12.22
CA ALA A 248 9.48 19.87 -12.97
C ALA A 248 10.35 19.06 -13.94
N PRO A 249 10.52 19.48 -15.18
CA PRO A 249 11.50 18.92 -16.10
C PRO A 249 12.92 19.08 -15.49
N ASP A 250 13.83 18.19 -15.85
CA ASP A 250 15.24 18.16 -15.41
C ASP A 250 15.46 17.93 -13.90
N THR A 251 14.45 17.44 -13.18
CA THR A 251 14.56 17.10 -11.78
C THR A 251 14.37 15.59 -11.57
N ILE A 252 15.34 14.96 -10.87
CA ILE A 252 15.24 13.57 -10.46
C ILE A 252 14.58 13.50 -9.09
N TYR A 253 13.45 12.82 -9.03
CA TYR A 253 12.68 12.65 -7.81
C TYR A 253 13.15 11.43 -7.01
N PHE A 254 13.07 11.53 -5.70
CA PHE A 254 13.45 10.43 -4.80
C PHE A 254 12.31 10.13 -3.82
N SER A 255 11.93 8.86 -3.73
CA SER A 255 10.86 8.41 -2.83
C SER A 255 11.23 7.11 -2.13
N THR A 256 10.45 6.70 -1.13
CA THR A 256 10.45 5.33 -0.63
C THR A 256 9.28 4.54 -1.25
N MET A 257 9.36 3.21 -1.28
CA MET A 257 8.32 2.36 -1.86
C MET A 257 6.94 2.63 -1.26
N HIS A 258 6.84 2.79 0.06
CA HIS A 258 5.58 3.15 0.73
C HIS A 258 5.07 4.53 0.32
N ARG A 259 5.98 5.48 0.16
CA ARG A 259 5.62 6.85 -0.18
C ARG A 259 5.26 7.02 -1.66
N ALA A 260 5.82 6.18 -2.51
CA ALA A 260 5.54 6.19 -3.95
C ALA A 260 4.12 5.71 -4.29
N LYS A 261 3.42 5.05 -3.35
CA LYS A 261 2.03 4.65 -3.57
C LYS A 261 1.16 5.87 -3.86
N GLY A 262 0.31 5.76 -4.87
CA GLY A 262 -0.53 6.87 -5.37
C GLY A 262 0.17 7.86 -6.31
N LEU A 263 1.51 7.79 -6.45
CA LEU A 263 2.28 8.63 -7.39
C LEU A 263 2.45 7.93 -8.74
N GLU A 264 2.81 8.72 -9.76
CA GLU A 264 3.09 8.24 -11.11
C GLU A 264 4.23 9.05 -11.73
N PHE A 265 5.11 8.36 -12.44
CA PHE A 265 6.23 8.93 -13.18
C PHE A 265 6.34 8.25 -14.54
N ASP A 266 6.93 8.93 -15.52
CA ASP A 266 7.16 8.30 -16.81
C ASP A 266 8.20 7.18 -16.71
N GLN A 267 9.26 7.42 -15.92
CA GLN A 267 10.39 6.52 -15.71
C GLN A 267 10.62 6.30 -14.22
N VAL A 268 10.86 5.05 -13.83
CA VAL A 268 11.15 4.68 -12.44
C VAL A 268 12.36 3.77 -12.37
N ILE A 269 13.30 4.10 -11.49
CA ILE A 269 14.39 3.23 -11.09
C ILE A 269 14.10 2.77 -9.64
N VAL A 270 13.89 1.47 -9.45
CA VAL A 270 13.70 0.90 -8.12
C VAL A 270 15.05 0.46 -7.57
N LEU A 271 15.40 0.94 -6.37
CA LEU A 271 16.62 0.57 -5.66
C LEU A 271 16.26 -0.17 -4.37
N SER A 272 16.64 -1.43 -4.27
CA SER A 272 16.24 -2.31 -3.16
C SER A 272 17.37 -3.19 -2.68
N ARG A 273 17.26 -3.62 -1.43
CA ARG A 273 18.08 -4.73 -0.91
C ARG A 273 17.48 -6.07 -1.30
N GLN A 274 18.32 -7.07 -1.60
CA GLN A 274 17.88 -8.42 -1.95
C GLN A 274 17.08 -9.08 -0.81
N GLU A 275 17.39 -8.76 0.44
CA GLU A 275 16.71 -9.30 1.61
C GLU A 275 15.20 -9.00 1.61
N LEU A 276 14.77 -7.94 0.90
CA LEU A 276 13.36 -7.62 0.75
C LEU A 276 12.57 -8.77 0.10
N LEU A 277 13.19 -9.51 -0.81
CA LEU A 277 12.57 -10.64 -1.51
C LEU A 277 12.65 -11.96 -0.73
N LYS A 278 13.58 -12.05 0.23
CA LYS A 278 13.84 -13.27 1.01
C LYS A 278 12.99 -13.38 2.27
N ASN A 279 12.28 -12.30 2.65
CA ASN A 279 11.42 -12.32 3.82
C ASN A 279 10.24 -13.28 3.60
N GLU A 280 9.88 -14.04 4.64
CA GLU A 280 8.72 -14.96 4.64
C GLU A 280 7.37 -14.24 4.41
N SER A 281 7.33 -12.91 4.52
CA SER A 281 6.14 -12.12 4.26
C SER A 281 6.08 -11.64 2.81
N ASP A 282 4.92 -11.72 2.20
CA ASP A 282 4.64 -11.19 0.85
C ASP A 282 4.80 -9.66 0.73
N GLU A 283 5.02 -8.96 1.85
CA GLU A 283 5.04 -7.50 1.92
C GLU A 283 6.13 -6.89 1.03
N GLY A 284 7.35 -7.44 1.09
CA GLY A 284 8.48 -6.95 0.28
C GLY A 284 8.23 -7.08 -1.22
N ARG A 285 7.64 -8.19 -1.62
CA ARG A 285 7.28 -8.49 -3.03
C ARG A 285 6.17 -7.56 -3.52
N LYS A 286 5.16 -7.28 -2.70
CA LYS A 286 4.10 -6.32 -2.99
C LYS A 286 4.62 -4.88 -3.06
N LEU A 287 5.56 -4.51 -2.19
CA LEU A 287 6.23 -3.20 -2.24
C LEU A 287 7.00 -3.02 -3.55
N LEU A 288 7.71 -4.05 -4.01
CA LEU A 288 8.42 -4.02 -5.29
C LEU A 288 7.45 -3.89 -6.46
N TYR A 289 6.36 -4.66 -6.47
CA TYR A 289 5.28 -4.54 -7.45
C TYR A 289 4.73 -3.11 -7.52
N VAL A 290 4.39 -2.54 -6.36
CA VAL A 290 3.86 -1.16 -6.29
C VAL A 290 4.88 -0.17 -6.82
N ALA A 291 6.17 -0.28 -6.45
CA ALA A 291 7.22 0.62 -6.89
C ALA A 291 7.41 0.58 -8.41
N MET A 292 7.48 -0.61 -9.01
CA MET A 292 7.65 -0.78 -10.46
C MET A 292 6.45 -0.24 -11.25
N THR A 293 5.24 -0.48 -10.74
CA THR A 293 3.99 -0.04 -11.38
C THR A 293 3.70 1.45 -11.21
N ARG A 294 4.60 2.21 -10.58
CA ARG A 294 4.58 3.69 -10.62
C ARG A 294 5.10 4.24 -11.94
N ALA A 295 5.81 3.41 -12.73
CA ALA A 295 6.27 3.78 -14.06
C ALA A 295 5.16 3.67 -15.11
N ARG A 296 5.02 4.70 -15.92
CA ARG A 296 4.11 4.71 -17.07
C ARG A 296 4.78 4.09 -18.31
N ARG A 297 6.07 4.33 -18.50
CA ARG A 297 6.80 4.01 -19.75
C ARG A 297 7.95 3.06 -19.54
N GLU A 298 8.81 3.32 -18.58
CA GLU A 298 10.02 2.53 -18.35
C GLU A 298 10.28 2.29 -16.86
N SER A 299 10.63 1.07 -16.51
CA SER A 299 11.04 0.70 -15.15
C SER A 299 12.35 -0.08 -15.17
N ARG A 300 13.26 0.24 -14.25
CA ARG A 300 14.52 -0.48 -14.03
C ARG A 300 14.64 -0.84 -12.55
N VAL A 301 15.32 -1.93 -12.23
CA VAL A 301 15.47 -2.43 -10.85
C VAL A 301 16.93 -2.69 -10.53
N ILE A 302 17.39 -2.13 -9.43
CA ILE A 302 18.74 -2.37 -8.88
C ILE A 302 18.57 -3.07 -7.53
N PHE A 303 19.19 -4.22 -7.37
CA PHE A 303 19.35 -4.92 -6.10
C PHE A 303 20.79 -4.77 -5.58
N VAL A 304 20.90 -4.60 -4.23
CA VAL A 304 22.14 -4.52 -3.47
C VAL A 304 22.15 -5.56 -2.37
#